data_d24e6732155c382128ea18601d337674
#
_entry.id   d24e6732155c382128ea18601d337674
#
_cell.length_a   1.000
_cell.length_b   1.000
_cell.length_c   1.000
_cell.angle_alpha   90.00
_cell.angle_beta   90.00
_cell.angle_gamma   90.00
#
_symmetry.space_group_name_H-M   'P 1'
#
loop_
_entity.id
_entity.type
_entity.pdbx_description
1 polymer ?
#
loop_
_entity_poly.entity_id
_entity_poly.type
_entity_poly.pdbx_seq_one_letter_code
_entity_poly.pdbx_strand_id
1 'polypeptide(L)'
;MLQEHLLMLINNINSNDYYPYGNIPSNKLQTAMQTYPVDPLDTPLALIDTTVMGSAKCGMVIGLKGIYFRNDWTTKTIKNFISWDELSRNTLPIGDGAMSCILLTSGCEFNMSGSSMKKVVLINLLNQIVSLY
;
A
#
# COMPACT_ATOMS: atom_id res chain seq x y z
N MET A 1 -2.69 -0.03 -22.07
CA MET A 1 -1.40 -0.33 -21.45
C MET A 1 -1.57 -0.49 -19.94
N LEU A 2 -0.85 -1.46 -19.36
CA LEU A 2 -0.98 -1.77 -17.94
C LEU A 2 -0.64 -0.56 -17.05
N GLN A 3 0.46 0.12 -17.35
CA GLN A 3 0.88 1.27 -16.55
C GLN A 3 -0.15 2.40 -16.57
N GLU A 4 -0.78 2.64 -17.70
CA GLU A 4 -1.82 3.66 -17.82
C GLU A 4 -3.06 3.30 -17.01
N HIS A 5 -3.46 2.02 -17.01
CA HIS A 5 -4.55 1.55 -16.19
C HIS A 5 -4.25 1.68 -14.70
N LEU A 6 -3.02 1.35 -14.30
CA LEU A 6 -2.58 1.51 -12.91
C LEU A 6 -2.68 2.97 -12.47
N LEU A 7 -2.16 3.89 -13.27
CA LEU A 7 -2.18 5.32 -12.95
C LEU A 7 -3.62 5.84 -12.89
N MET A 8 -4.49 5.37 -13.77
CA MET A 8 -5.89 5.77 -13.76
C MET A 8 -6.57 5.34 -12.45
N LEU A 9 -6.38 4.10 -12.02
CA LEU A 9 -6.94 3.61 -10.77
C LEU A 9 -6.40 4.38 -9.58
N ILE A 10 -5.10 4.62 -9.55
CA ILE A 10 -4.41 5.31 -8.44
C ILE A 10 -4.86 6.77 -8.35
N ASN A 11 -4.95 7.47 -9.48
CA ASN A 11 -5.29 8.88 -9.50
C ASN A 11 -6.78 9.15 -9.34
N ASN A 12 -7.61 8.11 -9.39
CA ASN A 12 -9.05 8.24 -9.23
C ASN A 12 -9.51 8.20 -7.76
N ILE A 13 -8.58 8.03 -6.83
CA ILE A 13 -8.85 7.99 -5.40
C ILE A 13 -8.52 9.37 -4.80
N ASN A 14 -9.43 9.90 -3.99
CA ASN A 14 -9.22 11.10 -3.21
C ASN A 14 -9.51 10.77 -1.74
N SER A 15 -8.46 10.67 -0.94
CA SER A 15 -8.58 10.28 0.46
C SER A 15 -7.47 10.93 1.28
N ASN A 16 -7.74 11.16 2.56
CA ASN A 16 -6.72 11.62 3.50
C ASN A 16 -5.65 10.53 3.67
N ASP A 17 -4.41 10.96 3.89
CA ASP A 17 -3.23 10.08 4.08
C ASP A 17 -2.94 9.19 2.88
N TYR A 18 -3.52 9.51 1.73
CA TYR A 18 -3.29 8.84 0.46
C TYR A 18 -2.73 9.86 -0.53
N TYR A 19 -1.56 9.59 -1.08
CA TYR A 19 -0.84 10.52 -1.97
C TYR A 19 -0.55 9.82 -3.29
N PRO A 20 -1.31 10.15 -4.36
CA PRO A 20 -1.13 9.51 -5.66
C PRO A 20 0.09 10.05 -6.41
N TYR A 21 0.45 9.37 -7.48
CA TYR A 21 1.55 9.72 -8.38
C TYR A 21 1.48 11.20 -8.78
N GLY A 22 2.62 11.87 -8.66
CA GLY A 22 2.73 13.31 -8.93
C GLY A 22 2.41 14.20 -7.75
N ASN A 23 1.81 13.66 -6.69
CA ASN A 23 1.42 14.41 -5.50
C ASN A 23 1.95 13.81 -4.20
N ILE A 24 2.96 12.95 -4.28
CA ILE A 24 3.59 12.36 -3.10
C ILE A 24 4.56 13.40 -2.51
N PRO A 25 4.35 13.83 -1.24
CA PRO A 25 5.29 14.77 -0.62
C PRO A 25 6.69 14.17 -0.56
N SER A 26 7.70 14.93 -0.99
CA SER A 26 9.06 14.43 -1.12
C SER A 26 9.65 13.96 0.22
N ASN A 27 9.34 14.65 1.32
CA ASN A 27 9.81 14.25 2.64
C ASN A 27 9.22 12.92 3.09
N LYS A 28 7.94 12.68 2.81
CA LYS A 28 7.29 11.40 3.14
C LYS A 28 7.83 10.27 2.28
N LEU A 29 8.01 10.51 0.99
CA LEU A 29 8.58 9.52 0.09
C LEU A 29 10.00 9.16 0.49
N GLN A 30 10.81 10.15 0.85
CA GLN A 30 12.18 9.91 1.30
C GLN A 30 12.20 9.03 2.56
N THR A 31 11.35 9.32 3.53
CA THR A 31 11.23 8.52 4.74
C THR A 31 10.81 7.08 4.40
N ALA A 32 9.83 6.92 3.53
CA ALA A 32 9.37 5.60 3.11
C ALA A 32 10.46 4.80 2.41
N MET A 33 11.21 5.44 1.51
CA MET A 33 12.31 4.79 0.80
C MET A 33 13.43 4.34 1.74
N GLN A 34 13.60 5.01 2.88
CA GLN A 34 14.59 4.67 3.89
C GLN A 34 14.11 3.60 4.87
N THR A 35 12.79 3.49 5.09
CA THR A 35 12.25 2.64 6.15
C THR A 35 11.49 1.42 5.64
N TYR A 36 10.95 1.46 4.41
CA TYR A 36 10.32 0.29 3.80
C TYR A 36 11.31 -0.34 2.82
N PRO A 37 11.18 -1.63 2.49
CA PRO A 37 12.11 -2.30 1.57
C PRO A 37 11.79 -1.98 0.10
N VAL A 38 11.58 -0.70 -0.22
CA VAL A 38 11.23 -0.29 -1.58
C VAL A 38 12.42 -0.50 -2.51
N ASP A 39 12.20 -1.22 -3.60
CA ASP A 39 13.20 -1.41 -4.64
C ASP A 39 13.51 -0.05 -5.28
N PRO A 40 14.77 0.42 -5.24
CA PRO A 40 15.10 1.73 -5.83
C PRO A 40 14.89 1.79 -7.34
N LEU A 41 14.73 0.64 -8.00
CA LEU A 41 14.44 0.58 -9.43
C LEU A 41 12.95 0.57 -9.74
N ASP A 42 12.11 0.46 -8.72
CA ASP A 42 10.66 0.54 -8.91
C ASP A 42 10.20 2.00 -8.94
N THR A 43 9.03 2.22 -9.51
CA THR A 43 8.42 3.55 -9.56
C THR A 43 7.31 3.63 -8.51
N PRO A 44 7.45 4.48 -7.48
CA PRO A 44 6.36 4.72 -6.53
C PRO A 44 5.18 5.39 -7.23
N LEU A 45 4.02 4.75 -7.15
CA LEU A 45 2.79 5.24 -7.76
C LEU A 45 1.85 5.88 -6.75
N ALA A 46 1.94 5.47 -5.48
CA ALA A 46 1.15 6.04 -4.42
C ALA A 46 1.81 5.76 -3.08
N LEU A 47 1.52 6.60 -2.10
CA LEU A 47 1.97 6.42 -0.71
C LEU A 47 0.76 6.55 0.21
N ILE A 48 0.60 5.59 1.11
CA ILE A 48 -0.37 5.65 2.19
C ILE A 48 0.39 5.81 3.50
N ASP A 49 0.13 6.92 4.21
CA ASP A 49 0.75 7.20 5.51
C ASP A 49 -0.16 6.67 6.61
N THR A 50 0.36 5.79 7.46
CA THR A 50 -0.39 5.23 8.58
C THR A 50 0.10 5.75 9.92
N THR A 51 0.97 6.76 9.94
CA THR A 51 1.45 7.35 11.18
C THR A 51 0.53 8.46 11.65
N VAL A 52 0.32 8.53 12.97
CA VAL A 52 -0.55 9.56 13.57
C VAL A 52 0.02 10.96 13.33
N MET A 53 1.35 11.10 13.40
CA MET A 53 2.03 12.39 13.28
C MET A 53 2.41 12.75 11.84
N GLY A 54 2.07 11.91 10.86
CA GLY A 54 2.32 12.22 9.46
C GLY A 54 3.76 12.06 9.01
N SER A 55 4.56 11.22 9.70
CA SER A 55 5.97 11.04 9.37
C SER A 55 6.23 10.05 8.24
N ALA A 56 5.24 9.22 7.89
CA ALA A 56 5.34 8.12 6.91
C ALA A 56 6.38 7.05 7.28
N LYS A 57 6.79 6.96 8.54
CA LYS A 57 7.69 5.88 8.99
C LYS A 57 7.06 4.51 8.94
N CYS A 58 5.74 4.45 9.01
CA CYS A 58 4.94 3.25 8.76
C CYS A 58 3.92 3.60 7.69
N GLY A 59 3.61 2.67 6.80
CA GLY A 59 2.68 2.89 5.73
C GLY A 59 2.93 1.94 4.57
N MET A 60 2.44 2.31 3.39
CA MET A 60 2.54 1.48 2.20
C MET A 60 2.94 2.34 1.01
N VAL A 61 3.89 1.85 0.21
CA VAL A 61 4.17 2.37 -1.13
C VAL A 61 3.61 1.38 -2.15
N ILE A 62 2.77 1.88 -3.04
CA ILE A 62 2.28 1.11 -4.18
C ILE A 62 3.22 1.39 -5.35
N GLY A 63 3.86 0.35 -5.87
CA GLY A 63 4.79 0.46 -7.00
C GLY A 63 4.31 -0.31 -8.22
N LEU A 64 5.09 -0.27 -9.29
CA LEU A 64 4.80 -1.05 -10.49
C LEU A 64 4.97 -2.55 -10.25
N LYS A 65 5.87 -2.94 -9.34
CA LYS A 65 6.16 -4.35 -9.06
C LYS A 65 5.24 -4.95 -8.01
N GLY A 66 4.70 -4.14 -7.12
CA GLY A 66 3.88 -4.62 -6.01
C GLY A 66 3.73 -3.58 -4.92
N ILE A 67 3.44 -4.07 -3.71
CA ILE A 67 3.28 -3.22 -2.54
C ILE A 67 4.44 -3.44 -1.59
N TYR A 68 4.97 -2.34 -1.06
CA TYR A 68 6.02 -2.30 -0.05
C TYR A 68 5.44 -1.63 1.17
N PHE A 69 5.62 -2.22 2.36
CA PHE A 69 4.98 -1.64 3.53
C PHE A 69 5.77 -1.91 4.81
N ARG A 70 5.49 -1.09 5.81
CA ARG A 70 6.01 -1.26 7.15
C ARG A 70 4.87 -1.06 8.13
N ASN A 71 4.61 -2.08 8.95
CA ASN A 71 3.66 -2.02 10.04
C ASN A 71 4.36 -1.60 11.33
N ASP A 72 3.56 -1.22 12.33
CA ASP A 72 4.09 -1.11 13.67
C ASP A 72 4.42 -2.51 14.22
N TRP A 73 5.13 -2.56 15.34
CA TRP A 73 5.64 -3.80 15.90
C TRP A 73 4.55 -4.75 16.42
N THR A 74 3.32 -4.29 16.56
CA THR A 74 2.21 -5.11 17.08
C THR A 74 1.49 -5.90 16.01
N THR A 75 1.74 -5.61 14.74
CA THR A 75 1.01 -6.21 13.61
C THR A 75 1.82 -7.36 13.02
N LYS A 76 1.13 -8.47 12.71
CA LYS A 76 1.75 -9.62 12.05
C LYS A 76 2.23 -9.23 10.66
N THR A 77 3.53 -9.36 10.44
CA THR A 77 4.17 -9.02 9.18
C THR A 77 5.19 -10.10 8.85
N ILE A 78 4.82 -11.05 8.00
CA ILE A 78 5.72 -12.11 7.56
C ILE A 78 6.72 -11.57 6.55
N LYS A 79 6.27 -10.66 5.70
CA LYS A 79 7.09 -10.00 4.67
C LYS A 79 6.61 -8.56 4.51
N ASN A 80 7.47 -7.71 3.96
CA ASN A 80 7.20 -6.28 3.78
C ASN A 80 7.10 -5.87 2.31
N PHE A 81 7.17 -6.84 1.40
CA PHE A 81 6.94 -6.66 -0.03
C PHE A 81 6.15 -7.84 -0.55
N ILE A 82 5.13 -7.55 -1.34
CA ILE A 82 4.35 -8.57 -2.05
C ILE A 82 4.16 -8.09 -3.48
N SER A 83 4.59 -8.90 -4.45
CA SER A 83 4.42 -8.57 -5.86
C SER A 83 2.96 -8.69 -6.29
N TRP A 84 2.59 -7.95 -7.34
CA TRP A 84 1.25 -8.09 -7.92
C TRP A 84 0.99 -9.50 -8.41
N ASP A 85 2.02 -10.14 -8.97
CA ASP A 85 1.91 -11.53 -9.43
C ASP A 85 1.58 -12.47 -8.27
N GLU A 86 2.25 -12.31 -7.14
CA GLU A 86 1.97 -13.11 -5.95
C GLU A 86 0.55 -12.87 -5.43
N LEU A 87 0.11 -11.62 -5.37
CA LEU A 87 -1.24 -11.27 -4.93
C LEU A 87 -2.30 -11.84 -5.87
N SER A 88 -2.02 -11.84 -7.18
CA SER A 88 -2.97 -12.36 -8.18
C SER A 88 -3.17 -13.86 -8.08
N ARG A 89 -2.20 -14.57 -7.49
CA ARG A 89 -2.28 -16.03 -7.32
C ARG A 89 -2.89 -16.45 -5.99
N ASN A 90 -3.23 -15.51 -5.11
CA ASN A 90 -3.91 -15.85 -3.86
C ASN A 90 -5.29 -16.42 -4.14
N THR A 91 -5.69 -17.41 -3.31
CA THR A 91 -7.02 -18.00 -3.40
C THR A 91 -8.12 -17.08 -2.91
N LEU A 92 -7.77 -16.14 -2.01
CA LEU A 92 -8.70 -15.16 -1.46
C LEU A 92 -8.25 -13.75 -1.84
N PRO A 93 -9.20 -12.86 -2.14
CA PRO A 93 -8.87 -11.45 -2.39
C PRO A 93 -8.36 -10.76 -1.12
N ILE A 94 -7.70 -9.63 -1.29
CA ILE A 94 -7.38 -8.75 -0.18
C ILE A 94 -8.69 -8.37 0.49
N GLY A 95 -8.73 -8.44 1.80
CA GLY A 95 -9.97 -8.24 2.52
C GLY A 95 -9.78 -7.64 3.91
N ASP A 96 -10.88 -7.63 4.64
CA ASP A 96 -10.91 -7.08 5.99
C ASP A 96 -10.15 -8.01 6.93
N GLY A 97 -9.26 -7.42 7.72
CA GLY A 97 -8.55 -8.12 8.77
C GLY A 97 -9.08 -7.74 10.14
N ALA A 98 -8.35 -8.11 11.18
CA ALA A 98 -8.74 -7.78 12.54
C ALA A 98 -8.56 -6.29 12.81
N MET A 99 -9.49 -5.70 13.54
CA MET A 99 -9.44 -4.30 14.01
C MET A 99 -9.18 -3.33 12.84
N SER A 100 -8.08 -2.58 12.88
CA SER A 100 -7.74 -1.58 11.86
C SER A 100 -6.89 -2.14 10.73
N CYS A 101 -6.70 -3.46 10.67
CA CYS A 101 -5.86 -4.10 9.68
C CYS A 101 -6.64 -4.56 8.45
N ILE A 102 -5.96 -4.60 7.31
CA ILE A 102 -6.44 -5.32 6.13
C ILE A 102 -5.61 -6.59 5.98
N LEU A 103 -6.26 -7.66 5.52
CA LEU A 103 -5.59 -8.93 5.29
C LEU A 103 -5.10 -8.96 3.84
N LEU A 104 -3.78 -9.02 3.67
CA LEU A 104 -3.14 -9.02 2.36
C LEU A 104 -2.99 -10.45 1.84
N THR A 105 -2.37 -11.30 2.65
CA THR A 105 -2.22 -12.73 2.39
C THR A 105 -2.37 -13.46 3.71
N SER A 106 -2.42 -14.81 3.67
CA SER A 106 -2.48 -15.60 4.90
C SER A 106 -1.31 -15.25 5.82
N GLY A 107 -1.61 -14.81 7.02
CA GLY A 107 -0.62 -14.46 8.02
C GLY A 107 0.09 -13.13 7.80
N CYS A 108 -0.34 -12.33 6.84
CA CYS A 108 0.26 -11.03 6.56
C CYS A 108 -0.82 -9.95 6.49
N GLU A 109 -0.77 -9.01 7.42
CA GLU A 109 -1.73 -7.92 7.53
C GLU A 109 -1.04 -6.57 7.41
N PHE A 110 -1.79 -5.56 6.96
CA PHE A 110 -1.34 -4.17 6.93
C PHE A 110 -2.18 -3.36 7.90
N ASN A 111 -1.52 -2.71 8.87
CA ASN A 111 -2.18 -1.96 9.93
C ASN A 111 -2.40 -0.51 9.50
N MET A 112 -3.66 -0.08 9.48
CA MET A 112 -4.05 1.28 9.11
C MET A 112 -4.52 2.12 10.30
N SER A 113 -4.22 1.72 11.54
CA SER A 113 -4.79 2.37 12.74
C SER A 113 -4.44 3.86 12.87
N GLY A 114 -3.28 4.27 12.37
CA GLY A 114 -2.86 5.67 12.41
C GLY A 114 -3.29 6.49 11.20
N SER A 115 -3.98 5.89 10.24
CA SER A 115 -4.37 6.56 9.00
C SER A 115 -5.81 7.03 9.06
N SER A 116 -6.09 8.16 8.41
CA SER A 116 -7.46 8.63 8.17
C SER A 116 -8.09 8.01 6.93
N MET A 117 -7.35 7.25 6.15
CA MET A 117 -7.86 6.52 5.01
C MET A 117 -8.72 5.35 5.47
N LYS A 118 -9.89 5.17 4.85
CA LYS A 118 -10.78 4.04 5.19
C LYS A 118 -10.26 2.75 4.58
N LYS A 119 -10.34 1.65 5.33
CA LYS A 119 -9.89 0.32 4.89
C LYS A 119 -10.54 -0.09 3.57
N VAL A 120 -11.85 0.12 3.44
CA VAL A 120 -12.58 -0.31 2.24
C VAL A 120 -12.05 0.36 0.98
N VAL A 121 -11.61 1.61 1.07
CA VAL A 121 -11.07 2.34 -0.09
C VAL A 121 -9.77 1.68 -0.55
N LEU A 122 -8.87 1.37 0.37
CA LEU A 122 -7.61 0.72 0.03
C LEU A 122 -7.80 -0.72 -0.43
N ILE A 123 -8.68 -1.47 0.24
CA ILE A 123 -9.00 -2.84 -0.15
C ILE A 123 -9.49 -2.87 -1.61
N ASN A 124 -10.43 -2.00 -1.95
CA ASN A 124 -10.98 -1.94 -3.31
C ASN A 124 -9.92 -1.55 -4.32
N LEU A 125 -9.09 -0.57 -4.02
CA LEU A 125 -8.01 -0.14 -4.91
C LEU A 125 -7.04 -1.29 -5.18
N LEU A 126 -6.57 -1.95 -4.13
CA LEU A 126 -5.60 -3.04 -4.28
C LEU A 126 -6.17 -4.21 -5.07
N ASN A 127 -7.43 -4.58 -4.82
CA ASN A 127 -8.07 -5.65 -5.59
C ASN A 127 -8.29 -5.28 -7.05
N GLN A 128 -8.61 -4.02 -7.33
CA GLN A 128 -8.72 -3.55 -8.72
C GLN A 128 -7.37 -3.64 -9.44
N ILE A 129 -6.28 -3.27 -8.76
CA ILE A 129 -4.95 -3.40 -9.34
C ILE A 129 -4.60 -4.87 -9.58
N VAL A 130 -4.83 -5.72 -8.58
CA VAL A 130 -4.56 -7.16 -8.69
C VAL A 130 -5.29 -7.78 -9.88
N SER A 131 -6.51 -7.31 -10.17
CA SER A 131 -7.30 -7.83 -11.29
C SER A 131 -6.69 -7.56 -12.66
N LEU A 132 -5.70 -6.66 -12.74
CA LEU A 132 -4.98 -6.37 -13.98
C LEU A 132 -3.87 -7.39 -14.26
N TYR A 133 -3.55 -8.25 -13.31
CA TYR A 133 -2.52 -9.28 -13.39
C TYR A 133 -3.15 -10.66 -13.39
#